data_3573e8677b8d17abba90430afdc293ce
#
_entry.id   3573e8677b8d17abba90430afdc293ce
#
_cell.length_a   1.000
_cell.length_b   1.000
_cell.length_c   1.000
_cell.angle_alpha   90.00
_cell.angle_beta   90.00
_cell.angle_gamma   90.00
#
_symmetry.space_group_name_H-M   'P 1'
#
loop_
_entity.id
_entity.type
_entity.pdbx_description
1 polymer ?
#
loop_
_entity_poly.entity_id
_entity_poly.type
_entity_poly.pdbx_seq_one_letter_code
_entity_poly.pdbx_strand_id
1 'polypeptide(L)'
;MSEKETEHPTPAAQPQQTTEVVVDDSGTLPSYSNFCRVTATPEEVILDFGLNPQPFATGRQEVKANQRIVMNFYTAKRLLTALGMTIQRHEGTFGSIELDVRRRATGASQPSFTPPGGRVGPQGVVE
;
A
#
# COMPACT_ATOMS: atom_id res chain seq x y z
N MET A 1 -9.78 -66.41 5.82
CA MET A 1 -10.56 -65.20 6.06
C MET A 1 -9.72 -64.02 5.60
N SER A 2 -9.99 -63.58 4.40
CA SER A 2 -9.31 -62.40 3.87
C SER A 2 -10.02 -61.18 4.42
N GLU A 3 -9.33 -60.45 5.26
CA GLU A 3 -9.75 -59.10 5.59
C GLU A 3 -9.62 -58.26 4.34
N LYS A 4 -10.76 -57.86 3.80
CA LYS A 4 -10.78 -56.80 2.81
C LYS A 4 -10.38 -55.53 3.54
N GLU A 5 -9.15 -55.09 3.36
CA GLU A 5 -8.81 -53.72 3.56
C GLU A 5 -9.72 -52.88 2.67
N THR A 6 -10.65 -52.20 3.30
CA THR A 6 -11.37 -51.11 2.63
C THR A 6 -10.37 -50.00 2.44
N GLU A 7 -9.73 -49.97 1.28
CA GLU A 7 -9.05 -48.76 0.84
C GLU A 7 -10.09 -47.62 0.82
N HIS A 8 -9.93 -46.71 1.76
CA HIS A 8 -10.64 -45.47 1.64
C HIS A 8 -10.13 -44.77 0.38
N PRO A 9 -10.99 -44.51 -0.60
CA PRO A 9 -10.56 -43.78 -1.76
C PRO A 9 -10.00 -42.45 -1.27
N THR A 10 -8.76 -42.20 -1.57
CA THR A 10 -8.18 -40.87 -1.45
C THR A 10 -9.12 -39.89 -2.15
N PRO A 11 -9.68 -38.89 -1.46
CA PRO A 11 -10.54 -37.95 -2.14
C PRO A 11 -9.74 -37.37 -3.31
N ALA A 12 -10.24 -37.61 -4.53
CA ALA A 12 -9.70 -36.98 -5.70
C ALA A 12 -9.63 -35.50 -5.40
N ALA A 13 -8.45 -34.90 -5.60
CA ALA A 13 -8.26 -33.48 -5.43
C ALA A 13 -9.41 -32.80 -6.18
N GLN A 14 -10.31 -32.17 -5.43
CA GLN A 14 -11.38 -31.42 -6.05
C GLN A 14 -10.72 -30.35 -6.91
N PRO A 15 -11.14 -30.20 -8.17
CA PRO A 15 -10.64 -29.10 -8.97
C PRO A 15 -10.82 -27.84 -8.18
N GLN A 16 -9.73 -27.11 -7.93
CA GLN A 16 -9.79 -25.83 -7.28
C GLN A 16 -10.72 -24.95 -8.12
N GLN A 17 -11.90 -24.71 -7.57
CA GLN A 17 -12.77 -23.70 -8.15
C GLN A 17 -12.05 -22.36 -7.99
N THR A 18 -11.52 -21.87 -9.10
CA THR A 18 -11.00 -20.51 -9.15
C THR A 18 -12.17 -19.57 -8.95
N THR A 19 -12.18 -18.88 -7.83
CA THR A 19 -13.14 -17.83 -7.59
C THR A 19 -12.76 -16.63 -8.46
N GLU A 20 -13.63 -16.26 -9.37
CA GLU A 20 -13.50 -15.03 -10.12
C GLU A 20 -14.22 -13.91 -9.36
N VAL A 21 -13.47 -12.89 -8.98
CA VAL A 21 -14.04 -11.70 -8.35
C VAL A 21 -14.04 -10.58 -9.38
N VAL A 22 -15.21 -10.09 -9.70
CA VAL A 22 -15.39 -8.93 -10.59
C VAL A 22 -15.71 -7.73 -9.72
N VAL A 23 -14.89 -6.69 -9.81
CA VAL A 23 -15.08 -5.45 -9.06
C VAL A 23 -15.83 -4.45 -9.93
N ASP A 24 -16.98 -4.00 -9.46
CA ASP A 24 -17.71 -2.89 -10.08
C ASP A 24 -17.29 -1.58 -9.37
N ASP A 25 -16.48 -0.80 -10.05
CA ASP A 25 -16.00 0.50 -9.58
C ASP A 25 -16.66 1.70 -10.29
N SER A 26 -17.73 1.46 -11.04
CA SER A 26 -18.37 2.46 -11.88
C SER A 26 -18.87 3.69 -11.13
N GLY A 27 -19.22 3.55 -9.85
CA GLY A 27 -19.67 4.65 -9.00
C GLY A 27 -18.66 5.07 -7.94
N THR A 28 -17.46 4.54 -7.99
CA THR A 28 -16.46 4.75 -6.94
C THR A 28 -15.68 6.03 -7.18
N LEU A 29 -15.70 6.93 -6.21
CA LEU A 29 -14.91 8.15 -6.24
C LEU A 29 -13.55 7.90 -5.58
N PRO A 30 -12.45 8.23 -6.25
CA PRO A 30 -11.14 8.12 -5.63
C PRO A 30 -10.94 9.20 -4.56
N SER A 31 -10.27 8.83 -3.48
CA SER A 31 -9.78 9.76 -2.47
C SER A 31 -8.28 9.69 -2.42
N TYR A 32 -7.63 10.84 -2.38
CA TYR A 32 -6.19 10.90 -2.19
C TYR A 32 -5.85 10.93 -0.70
N SER A 33 -4.84 10.15 -0.30
CA SER A 33 -4.33 10.15 1.05
C SER A 33 -2.81 10.05 1.03
N ASN A 34 -2.15 10.85 1.83
CA ASN A 34 -0.71 10.76 2.07
C ASN A 34 -0.39 10.41 3.52
N PHE A 35 -1.38 10.04 4.29
CA PHE A 35 -1.25 9.68 5.69
C PHE A 35 -2.11 8.45 6.00
N CYS A 36 -1.56 7.53 6.75
CA CYS A 36 -2.29 6.37 7.24
C CYS A 36 -1.88 6.06 8.67
N ARG A 37 -2.86 5.85 9.52
CA ARG A 37 -2.64 5.32 10.86
C ARG A 37 -3.30 3.96 10.96
N VAL A 38 -2.59 3.01 11.55
CA VAL A 38 -3.09 1.66 11.79
C VAL A 38 -3.21 1.44 13.29
N THR A 39 -4.39 1.13 13.73
CA THR A 39 -4.68 0.74 15.11
C THR A 39 -5.43 -0.59 15.10
N ALA A 40 -5.54 -1.23 16.25
CA ALA A 40 -6.19 -2.53 16.34
C ALA A 40 -6.89 -2.72 17.66
N THR A 41 -7.95 -3.48 17.62
CA THR A 41 -8.58 -4.15 18.75
C THR A 41 -8.20 -5.64 18.69
N PRO A 42 -8.56 -6.47 19.68
CA PRO A 42 -8.31 -7.91 19.55
C PRO A 42 -8.96 -8.59 18.35
N GLU A 43 -9.97 -7.96 17.76
CA GLU A 43 -10.76 -8.57 16.68
C GLU A 43 -10.60 -7.87 15.33
N GLU A 44 -10.24 -6.58 15.34
CA GLU A 44 -10.33 -5.73 14.16
C GLU A 44 -9.11 -4.85 13.98
N VAL A 45 -8.81 -4.57 12.73
CA VAL A 45 -7.82 -3.57 12.33
C VAL A 45 -8.53 -2.33 11.83
N ILE A 46 -8.07 -1.18 12.28
CA ILE A 46 -8.64 0.13 11.94
C ILE A 46 -7.60 0.89 11.14
N LEU A 47 -7.94 1.24 9.92
CA LEU A 47 -7.11 2.07 9.04
C LEU A 47 -7.74 3.46 8.96
N ASP A 48 -7.00 4.47 9.38
CA ASP A 48 -7.39 5.87 9.25
C ASP A 48 -6.52 6.51 8.17
N PHE A 49 -7.16 7.08 7.18
CA PHE A 49 -6.50 7.79 6.08
C PHE A 49 -6.78 9.28 6.19
N GLY A 50 -5.81 10.07 5.81
CA GLY A 50 -5.95 11.50 5.85
C GLY A 50 -5.00 12.21 4.91
N LEU A 51 -5.17 13.51 4.84
CA LEU A 51 -4.29 14.39 4.09
C LEU A 51 -3.48 15.22 5.08
N ASN A 52 -2.17 15.03 5.05
CA ASN A 52 -1.24 15.90 5.76
C ASN A 52 -0.69 16.91 4.75
N PRO A 53 -1.04 18.21 4.88
CA PRO A 53 -0.57 19.21 3.93
C PRO A 53 0.92 19.55 4.08
N GLN A 54 1.52 19.17 5.22
CA GLN A 54 2.92 19.43 5.52
C GLN A 54 3.60 18.14 6.02
N PRO A 55 3.77 17.14 5.15
CA PRO A 55 4.21 15.81 5.58
C PRO A 55 5.64 15.77 6.11
N PHE A 56 6.45 16.78 5.80
CA PHE A 56 7.85 16.85 6.20
C PHE A 56 8.12 17.87 7.30
N ALA A 57 7.09 18.53 7.80
CA ALA A 57 7.26 19.47 8.91
C ALA A 57 7.59 18.70 10.19
N THR A 58 8.36 19.33 11.06
CA THR A 58 8.74 18.80 12.37
C THR A 58 7.83 19.33 13.46
N GLY A 59 7.78 18.63 14.58
CA GLY A 59 6.97 18.98 15.72
C GLY A 59 5.59 18.37 15.69
N ARG A 60 4.71 18.90 16.54
CA ARG A 60 3.33 18.40 16.62
C ARG A 60 2.56 18.78 15.37
N GLN A 61 1.96 17.78 14.74
CA GLN A 61 1.10 17.96 13.58
C GLN A 61 -0.26 17.35 13.85
N GLU A 62 -1.30 18.07 13.48
CA GLU A 62 -2.66 17.56 13.52
C GLU A 62 -3.07 17.17 12.10
N VAL A 63 -3.37 15.90 11.92
CA VAL A 63 -3.86 15.36 10.66
C VAL A 63 -5.31 14.93 10.85
N LYS A 64 -6.19 15.51 10.06
CA LYS A 64 -7.60 15.11 10.10
C LYS A 64 -7.77 13.82 9.30
N ALA A 65 -8.25 12.78 9.98
CA ALA A 65 -8.66 11.56 9.30
C ALA A 65 -9.98 11.82 8.56
N ASN A 66 -9.97 11.62 7.26
CA ASN A 66 -11.15 11.81 6.41
C ASN A 66 -11.81 10.50 5.98
N GLN A 67 -11.13 9.37 6.19
CA GLN A 67 -11.64 8.06 5.86
C GLN A 67 -11.18 7.05 6.89
N ARG A 68 -12.12 6.28 7.42
CA ARG A 68 -11.82 5.15 8.32
C ARG A 68 -12.35 3.88 7.71
N ILE A 69 -11.50 2.87 7.62
CA ILE A 69 -11.86 1.55 7.15
C ILE A 69 -11.54 0.55 8.27
N VAL A 70 -12.53 -0.21 8.66
CA VAL A 70 -12.40 -1.26 9.66
C VAL A 70 -12.48 -2.60 8.98
N MET A 71 -11.55 -3.48 9.31
CA MET A 71 -11.52 -4.82 8.73
C MET A 71 -11.09 -5.85 9.78
N ASN A 72 -11.44 -7.11 9.54
CA ASN A 72 -10.93 -8.18 10.36
C ASN A 72 -9.44 -8.45 10.04
N PHE A 73 -8.76 -9.21 10.90
CA PHE A 73 -7.34 -9.50 10.72
C PHE A 73 -7.03 -10.34 9.49
N TYR A 74 -7.95 -11.18 9.04
CA TYR A 74 -7.76 -11.98 7.83
C TYR A 74 -7.73 -11.11 6.58
N THR A 75 -8.65 -10.16 6.50
CA THR A 75 -8.67 -9.17 5.42
C THR A 75 -7.42 -8.28 5.47
N ALA A 76 -7.03 -7.86 6.67
CA ALA A 76 -5.82 -7.04 6.86
C ALA A 76 -4.56 -7.78 6.39
N LYS A 77 -4.46 -9.06 6.66
CA LYS A 77 -3.31 -9.86 6.22
C LYS A 77 -3.28 -10.04 4.71
N ARG A 78 -4.44 -10.21 4.09
CA ARG A 78 -4.53 -10.24 2.61
C ARG A 78 -4.15 -8.89 2.00
N LEU A 79 -4.59 -7.79 2.61
CA LEU A 79 -4.20 -6.45 2.19
C LEU A 79 -2.69 -6.25 2.28
N LEU A 80 -2.07 -6.64 3.38
CA LEU A 80 -0.62 -6.57 3.56
C LEU A 80 0.11 -7.30 2.44
N THR A 81 -0.32 -8.52 2.13
CA THR A 81 0.27 -9.32 1.06
C THR A 81 0.11 -8.65 -0.30
N ALA A 82 -1.09 -8.17 -0.61
CA ALA A 82 -1.37 -7.50 -1.89
C ALA A 82 -0.57 -6.21 -2.05
N LEU A 83 -0.50 -5.39 -1.01
CA LEU A 83 0.30 -4.17 -1.01
C LEU A 83 1.78 -4.48 -1.17
N GLY A 84 2.28 -5.46 -0.44
CA GLY A 84 3.68 -5.87 -0.52
C GLY A 84 4.07 -6.32 -1.91
N MET A 85 3.24 -7.12 -2.57
CA MET A 85 3.47 -7.56 -3.95
C MET A 85 3.46 -6.40 -4.94
N THR A 86 2.52 -5.48 -4.78
CA THR A 86 2.40 -4.31 -5.67
C THR A 86 3.62 -3.40 -5.55
N ILE A 87 4.04 -3.13 -4.33
CA ILE A 87 5.24 -2.32 -4.05
C ILE A 87 6.49 -3.01 -4.59
N GLN A 88 6.62 -4.31 -4.37
CA GLN A 88 7.76 -5.08 -4.85
C GLN A 88 7.89 -5.06 -6.37
N ARG A 89 6.79 -5.17 -7.09
CA ARG A 89 6.76 -5.06 -8.55
C ARG A 89 7.21 -3.67 -9.02
N HIS A 90 6.72 -2.64 -8.36
CA HIS A 90 7.12 -1.26 -8.66
C HIS A 90 8.62 -1.07 -8.45
N GLU A 91 9.13 -1.52 -7.32
CA GLU A 91 10.56 -1.40 -7.00
C GLU A 91 11.43 -2.23 -7.97
N GLY A 92 10.93 -3.36 -8.44
CA GLY A 92 11.62 -4.17 -9.43
C GLY A 92 11.76 -3.48 -10.79
N THR A 93 10.83 -2.60 -11.13
CA THR A 93 10.82 -1.87 -12.40
C THR A 93 11.52 -0.51 -12.30
N PHE A 94 11.29 0.20 -11.21
CA PHE A 94 11.70 1.60 -11.05
C PHE A 94 12.77 1.83 -9.98
N GLY A 95 13.17 0.77 -9.28
CA GLY A 95 14.12 0.87 -8.17
C GLY A 95 13.44 1.04 -6.82
N SER A 96 14.24 0.97 -5.78
CA SER A 96 13.75 1.07 -4.40
C SER A 96 13.06 2.39 -4.13
N ILE A 97 11.94 2.30 -3.43
CA ILE A 97 11.23 3.48 -2.96
C ILE A 97 11.93 3.99 -1.69
N GLU A 98 12.52 5.15 -1.76
CA GLU A 98 13.19 5.77 -0.62
C GLU A 98 12.17 6.55 0.21
N LEU A 99 11.91 6.10 1.42
CA LEU A 99 10.96 6.74 2.33
C LEU A 99 11.57 7.92 3.07
N ASP A 100 12.89 7.95 3.22
CA ASP A 100 13.58 9.07 3.86
C ASP A 100 13.77 10.21 2.85
N VAL A 101 13.04 11.30 3.08
CA VAL A 101 13.12 12.48 2.22
C VAL A 101 14.53 13.06 2.15
N ARG A 102 15.31 12.94 3.22
CA ARG A 102 16.69 13.44 3.26
C ARG A 102 17.57 12.67 2.29
N ARG A 103 17.41 11.36 2.21
CA ARG A 103 18.14 10.52 1.27
C ARG A 103 17.72 10.80 -0.16
N ARG A 104 16.45 11.08 -0.41
CA ARG A 104 15.98 11.49 -1.73
C ARG A 104 16.61 12.80 -2.16
N ALA A 105 16.73 13.76 -1.25
CA ALA A 105 17.28 15.08 -1.53
C ALA A 105 18.80 15.05 -1.71
N THR A 106 19.51 14.26 -0.91
CA THR A 106 20.99 14.20 -0.90
C THR A 106 21.56 13.12 -1.81
N GLY A 107 20.81 12.10 -2.13
CA GLY A 107 21.21 11.01 -3.02
C GLY A 107 21.39 11.43 -4.46
N ALA A 108 20.96 12.63 -4.79
CA ALA A 108 21.17 13.24 -6.06
C ALA A 108 22.30 14.25 -5.97
N SER A 109 23.54 13.80 -6.13
CA SER A 109 24.53 14.65 -6.79
C SER A 109 24.08 14.81 -8.24
N GLN A 110 22.90 15.34 -8.43
CA GLN A 110 22.49 15.75 -9.77
C GLN A 110 23.27 17.01 -10.08
N PRO A 111 23.92 17.03 -11.26
CA PRO A 111 24.46 18.29 -11.74
C PRO A 111 23.30 19.27 -11.69
N SER A 112 23.49 20.33 -10.97
CA SER A 112 22.51 21.41 -10.91
C SER A 112 22.25 21.86 -12.33
N PHE A 113 21.12 21.47 -12.90
CA PHE A 113 20.69 22.01 -14.16
C PHE A 113 20.28 23.44 -13.88
N THR A 114 21.16 24.35 -14.27
CA THR A 114 20.77 25.76 -14.33
C THR A 114 20.24 26.01 -15.74
N PRO A 115 18.95 26.17 -15.93
CA PRO A 115 18.43 26.51 -17.25
C PRO A 115 19.04 27.85 -17.67
N PRO A 116 19.54 27.95 -18.90
CA PRO A 116 20.13 29.20 -19.38
C PRO A 116 19.06 30.30 -19.33
N GLY A 117 19.32 31.36 -18.56
CA GLY A 117 18.45 32.50 -18.43
C GLY A 117 17.24 32.32 -17.52
N GLY A 118 17.13 31.20 -16.86
CA GLY A 118 16.04 30.93 -15.94
C GLY A 118 16.35 31.40 -14.54
N ARG A 119 15.58 32.32 -14.04
CA ARG A 119 15.44 32.43 -12.60
C ARG A 119 14.78 31.16 -12.10
N VAL A 120 15.54 30.40 -11.35
CA VAL A 120 14.92 29.44 -10.47
C VAL A 120 14.32 30.27 -9.33
N GLY A 121 13.07 30.64 -9.48
CA GLY A 121 12.32 31.23 -8.38
C GLY A 121 12.25 30.23 -7.22
N PRO A 122 11.91 30.71 -6.00
CA PRO A 122 11.61 29.81 -4.90
C PRO A 122 10.50 28.90 -5.40
N GLN A 123 10.87 27.71 -5.75
CA GLN A 123 9.96 26.79 -6.30
C GLN A 123 8.96 26.41 -5.29
N GLY A 124 7.79 26.84 -5.60
CA GLY A 124 6.70 26.00 -5.27
C GLY A 124 7.13 24.58 -5.55
N VAL A 125 7.11 23.81 -4.55
CA VAL A 125 7.41 22.42 -4.51
C VAL A 125 6.79 21.74 -5.72
N VAL A 126 7.62 21.17 -6.56
CA VAL A 126 7.15 20.17 -7.48
C VAL A 126 6.96 18.90 -6.69
N GLU A 127 5.74 18.67 -6.33
CA GLU A 127 5.36 17.43 -5.68
C GLU A 127 5.39 16.26 -6.65
#